data_de2b1033252f20b07c52ee81c0761859
#
_entry.id   de2b1033252f20b07c52ee81c0761859
#
_cell.length_a   1.000
_cell.length_b   1.000
_cell.length_c   1.000
_cell.angle_alpha   90.00
_cell.angle_beta   90.00
_cell.angle_gamma   90.00
#
_symmetry.space_group_name_H-M   'P 1'
#
loop_
_entity.id
_entity.type
_entity.pdbx_description
1 polymer ?
#
loop_
_entity_poly.entity_id
_entity_poly.type
_entity_poly.pdbx_seq_one_letter_code
_entity_poly.pdbx_strand_id
1 'polypeptide(L)'
;MNYADDLRPMPAPQPLPAPSLPPPAPPPGREPEAHEIDLQGYVNILYDSRWLIGAVTAVVTMLAIIYALVASPVYEANLMIHVEEESPNASKNILSEVSSLFETKKAAIAEMELLRSRLVVSHAVDNLQLFVDVRPKYFPVVGFWFANRKSNELSEPGIVGRGGYVWGPEKAEVSLFEVPEAWYNRSFTLTAQGKGRYHLSGGGLPTAYEGVVGTTLRASVAGAAFELRVDRLRALPGAQFRLTRSSRLAAI
;
A
#
# COMPACT_ATOMS: atom_id res chain seq x y z
N MET A 1 5.06 120.63 46.24
CA MET A 1 3.94 119.61 46.28
C MET A 1 3.65 119.25 44.88
N ASN A 2 4.24 118.19 44.45
CA ASN A 2 4.23 117.80 42.99
C ASN A 2 3.11 116.79 42.80
N TYR A 3 2.24 117.18 41.93
CA TYR A 3 1.24 116.28 41.36
C TYR A 3 1.67 115.93 39.90
N ALA A 4 2.32 114.90 39.80
CA ALA A 4 2.58 114.31 38.49
C ALA A 4 3.08 112.89 38.69
N ASP A 5 2.19 111.98 38.62
CA ASP A 5 2.54 110.63 38.11
C ASP A 5 1.38 109.70 38.41
N ASP A 6 0.40 109.58 37.53
CA ASP A 6 -0.43 108.44 37.48
C ASP A 6 -1.13 108.38 36.04
N LEU A 7 -0.29 108.27 35.06
CA LEU A 7 -0.78 107.92 33.72
C LEU A 7 -0.38 106.45 33.40
N ARG A 8 -1.15 105.51 33.88
CA ARG A 8 -1.01 104.13 33.45
C ARG A 8 -1.57 104.02 32.00
N PRO A 9 -0.81 103.50 31.02
CA PRO A 9 -1.31 103.29 29.69
C PRO A 9 -2.38 102.23 29.67
N MET A 10 -3.50 102.52 29.05
CA MET A 10 -4.54 101.61 28.80
C MET A 10 -4.06 100.36 27.98
N PRO A 11 -4.43 99.14 28.41
CA PRO A 11 -4.11 98.00 27.60
C PRO A 11 -4.80 98.06 26.24
N ALA A 12 -4.03 97.78 25.19
CA ALA A 12 -4.52 97.71 23.82
C ALA A 12 -5.67 96.67 23.69
N PRO A 13 -6.70 96.99 22.89
CA PRO A 13 -7.79 96.03 22.68
C PRO A 13 -7.27 94.73 22.06
N GLN A 14 -7.62 93.66 22.74
CA GLN A 14 -7.29 92.33 22.22
C GLN A 14 -8.07 92.07 20.91
N PRO A 15 -7.46 91.54 19.88
CA PRO A 15 -8.15 91.17 18.68
C PRO A 15 -9.17 90.06 18.99
N LEU A 16 -10.38 90.17 18.53
CA LEU A 16 -11.42 89.19 18.60
C LEU A 16 -10.94 87.88 17.96
N PRO A 17 -11.19 86.72 18.58
CA PRO A 17 -10.86 85.44 17.97
C PRO A 17 -11.61 85.29 16.63
N ALA A 18 -10.85 84.97 15.61
CA ALA A 18 -11.43 84.73 14.30
C ALA A 18 -12.42 83.55 14.39
N PRO A 19 -13.53 83.59 13.68
CA PRO A 19 -14.48 82.49 13.64
C PRO A 19 -13.76 81.25 13.15
N SER A 20 -13.73 80.21 13.98
CA SER A 20 -13.17 78.90 13.61
C SER A 20 -14.00 78.33 12.44
N LEU A 21 -13.40 78.19 11.30
CA LEU A 21 -13.98 77.43 10.18
C LEU A 21 -14.33 76.04 10.69
N PRO A 22 -15.51 75.51 10.33
CA PRO A 22 -15.85 74.13 10.68
C PRO A 22 -14.81 73.19 10.01
N PRO A 23 -14.43 72.08 10.68
CA PRO A 23 -13.48 71.12 10.12
C PRO A 23 -13.98 70.65 8.77
N PRO A 24 -13.11 70.46 7.78
CA PRO A 24 -13.50 69.96 6.49
C PRO A 24 -14.23 68.63 6.68
N ALA A 25 -15.36 68.48 5.98
CA ALA A 25 -16.12 67.24 5.99
C ALA A 25 -15.20 66.05 5.68
N PRO A 26 -15.30 64.90 6.39
CA PRO A 26 -14.54 63.74 6.04
C PRO A 26 -14.81 63.40 4.56
N PRO A 27 -13.79 62.95 3.84
CA PRO A 27 -13.95 62.57 2.45
C PRO A 27 -15.06 61.51 2.39
N PRO A 28 -15.92 61.51 1.36
CA PRO A 28 -16.98 60.53 1.25
C PRO A 28 -16.34 59.18 1.42
N GLY A 29 -16.85 58.40 2.42
CA GLY A 29 -16.40 57.05 2.71
C GLY A 29 -16.39 56.29 1.39
N ARG A 30 -15.25 55.71 1.05
CA ARG A 30 -15.26 54.69 0.03
C ARG A 30 -16.26 53.64 0.48
N GLU A 31 -17.37 53.56 -0.21
CA GLU A 31 -18.27 52.46 -0.09
C GLU A 31 -17.38 51.18 -0.24
N PRO A 32 -17.53 50.17 0.62
CA PRO A 32 -16.82 48.92 0.41
C PRO A 32 -17.20 48.47 -0.99
N GLU A 33 -16.25 48.58 -1.93
CA GLU A 33 -16.42 47.97 -3.24
C GLU A 33 -16.85 46.55 -3.01
N ALA A 34 -18.11 46.24 -3.28
CA ALA A 34 -18.56 44.88 -3.32
C ALA A 34 -17.49 44.15 -4.14
N HIS A 35 -16.87 43.12 -3.55
CA HIS A 35 -15.91 42.27 -4.23
C HIS A 35 -16.65 41.63 -5.42
N GLU A 36 -16.81 42.37 -6.49
CA GLU A 36 -17.14 41.77 -7.76
C GLU A 36 -15.95 40.85 -8.07
N ILE A 37 -16.23 39.54 -8.04
CA ILE A 37 -15.26 38.50 -8.39
C ILE A 37 -14.88 38.83 -9.83
N ASP A 38 -13.74 39.47 -10.03
CA ASP A 38 -13.21 39.80 -11.35
C ASP A 38 -12.79 38.50 -12.07
N LEU A 39 -13.78 37.86 -12.67
CA LEU A 39 -13.59 36.63 -13.45
C LEU A 39 -12.62 36.86 -14.61
N GLN A 40 -12.56 38.08 -15.16
CA GLN A 40 -11.63 38.42 -16.22
C GLN A 40 -10.18 38.45 -15.73
N GLY A 41 -9.95 38.98 -14.51
CA GLY A 41 -8.64 38.95 -13.87
C GLY A 41 -8.15 37.54 -13.67
N TYR A 42 -9.01 36.62 -13.19
CA TYR A 42 -8.64 35.19 -13.02
C TYR A 42 -8.32 34.50 -14.35
N VAL A 43 -9.08 34.78 -15.41
CA VAL A 43 -8.82 34.21 -16.74
C VAL A 43 -7.48 34.71 -17.29
N ASN A 44 -7.15 35.99 -17.10
CA ASN A 44 -5.86 36.55 -17.55
C ASN A 44 -4.69 35.92 -16.80
N ILE A 45 -4.79 35.75 -15.46
CA ILE A 45 -3.76 35.04 -14.64
C ILE A 45 -3.61 33.59 -15.11
N LEU A 46 -4.70 32.91 -15.43
CA LEU A 46 -4.67 31.54 -15.94
C LEU A 46 -3.96 31.47 -17.30
N TYR A 47 -4.21 32.44 -18.16
CA TYR A 47 -3.62 32.48 -19.49
C TYR A 47 -2.12 32.83 -19.45
N ASP A 48 -1.71 33.75 -18.57
CA ASP A 48 -0.30 34.09 -18.34
C ASP A 48 0.49 32.94 -17.75
N SER A 49 -0.15 32.17 -16.86
CA SER A 49 0.48 31.00 -16.18
C SER A 49 0.30 29.67 -16.92
N ARG A 50 -0.25 29.69 -18.14
CA ARG A 50 -0.58 28.45 -18.91
C ARG A 50 0.58 27.46 -19.04
N TRP A 51 1.80 27.97 -19.24
CA TRP A 51 2.99 27.12 -19.35
C TRP A 51 3.35 26.45 -18.02
N LEU A 52 3.22 27.17 -16.92
CA LEU A 52 3.45 26.62 -15.59
C LEU A 52 2.39 25.58 -15.23
N ILE A 53 1.11 25.90 -15.49
CA ILE A 53 0.01 24.96 -15.26
C ILE A 53 0.18 23.71 -16.14
N GLY A 54 0.51 23.90 -17.41
CA GLY A 54 0.77 22.80 -18.34
C GLY A 54 1.95 21.93 -17.90
N ALA A 55 3.04 22.54 -17.43
CA ALA A 55 4.21 21.79 -16.93
C ALA A 55 3.88 20.99 -15.67
N VAL A 56 3.20 21.60 -14.70
CA VAL A 56 2.79 20.91 -13.47
C VAL A 56 1.83 19.76 -13.78
N THR A 57 0.84 20.01 -14.63
CA THR A 57 -0.12 18.97 -15.04
C THR A 57 0.58 17.84 -15.77
N ALA A 58 1.51 18.13 -16.68
CA ALA A 58 2.29 17.11 -17.38
C ALA A 58 3.13 16.26 -16.44
N VAL A 59 3.79 16.87 -15.45
CA VAL A 59 4.58 16.16 -14.44
C VAL A 59 3.69 15.25 -13.58
N VAL A 60 2.58 15.77 -13.09
CA VAL A 60 1.63 14.98 -12.26
C VAL A 60 1.05 13.81 -13.07
N THR A 61 0.66 14.08 -14.32
CA THR A 61 0.12 13.04 -15.21
C THR A 61 1.18 11.97 -15.52
N MET A 62 2.42 12.38 -15.78
CA MET A 62 3.53 11.45 -16.01
C MET A 62 3.79 10.58 -14.78
N LEU A 63 3.80 11.16 -13.58
CA LEU A 63 3.94 10.41 -12.33
C LEU A 63 2.78 9.45 -12.10
N ALA A 64 1.54 9.86 -12.39
CA ALA A 64 0.36 9.01 -12.28
C ALA A 64 0.42 7.82 -13.26
N ILE A 65 0.87 8.04 -14.49
CA ILE A 65 1.05 6.97 -15.49
C ILE A 65 2.15 6.00 -15.04
N ILE A 66 3.29 6.52 -14.56
CA ILE A 66 4.38 5.69 -14.04
C ILE A 66 3.86 4.87 -12.86
N TYR A 67 3.14 5.48 -11.92
CA TYR A 67 2.55 4.77 -10.79
C TYR A 67 1.58 3.68 -11.24
N ALA A 68 0.67 3.96 -12.17
CA ALA A 68 -0.30 2.99 -12.68
C ALA A 68 0.36 1.79 -13.39
N LEU A 69 1.47 2.02 -14.08
CA LEU A 69 2.23 0.96 -14.75
C LEU A 69 3.05 0.10 -13.77
N VAL A 70 3.43 0.67 -12.64
CA VAL A 70 4.30 0.03 -11.64
C VAL A 70 3.50 -0.63 -10.53
N ALA A 71 2.29 -0.14 -10.24
CA ALA A 71 1.43 -0.72 -9.23
C ALA A 71 1.15 -2.19 -9.53
N SER A 72 1.47 -3.07 -8.57
CA SER A 72 1.16 -4.49 -8.70
C SER A 72 -0.34 -4.70 -8.61
N PRO A 73 -0.96 -5.42 -9.57
CA PRO A 73 -2.38 -5.72 -9.50
C PRO A 73 -2.68 -6.62 -8.29
N VAL A 74 -3.66 -6.23 -7.51
CA VAL A 74 -4.21 -7.05 -6.42
C VAL A 74 -5.42 -7.78 -6.97
N TYR A 75 -5.38 -9.11 -6.97
CA TYR A 75 -6.48 -9.95 -7.43
C TYR A 75 -7.25 -10.46 -6.23
N GLU A 76 -8.57 -10.28 -6.24
CA GLU A 76 -9.49 -10.98 -5.35
C GLU A 76 -10.13 -12.13 -6.13
N ALA A 77 -10.06 -13.33 -5.58
CA ALA A 77 -10.73 -14.50 -6.13
C ALA A 77 -11.99 -14.78 -5.30
N ASN A 78 -13.15 -14.65 -5.92
CA ASN A 78 -14.42 -15.06 -5.34
C ASN A 78 -14.86 -16.35 -6.03
N LEU A 79 -15.06 -17.42 -5.24
CA LEU A 79 -15.58 -18.69 -5.73
C LEU A 79 -17.05 -18.79 -5.33
N MET A 80 -17.92 -18.96 -6.34
CA MET A 80 -19.32 -19.31 -6.14
C MET A 80 -19.47 -20.79 -6.45
N ILE A 81 -19.81 -21.58 -5.45
CA ILE A 81 -20.08 -23.01 -5.61
C ILE A 81 -21.61 -23.17 -5.72
N HIS A 82 -22.07 -23.68 -6.85
CA HIS A 82 -23.45 -24.09 -7.03
C HIS A 82 -23.51 -25.59 -6.79
N VAL A 83 -24.20 -26.00 -5.74
CA VAL A 83 -24.44 -27.41 -5.42
C VAL A 83 -25.74 -27.79 -6.14
N GLU A 84 -25.61 -28.57 -7.22
CA GLU A 84 -26.73 -29.11 -7.95
C GLU A 84 -27.02 -30.51 -7.41
N GLU A 85 -28.14 -30.66 -6.73
CA GLU A 85 -28.62 -31.97 -6.32
C GLU A 85 -29.33 -32.64 -7.51
N GLU A 86 -28.77 -33.75 -8.00
CA GLU A 86 -29.53 -34.68 -8.86
C GLU A 86 -30.67 -35.26 -8.05
N SER A 87 -31.89 -34.77 -8.30
CA SER A 87 -33.10 -35.42 -7.77
C SER A 87 -33.29 -36.78 -8.42
N PRO A 88 -33.07 -37.89 -7.71
CA PRO A 88 -33.47 -39.20 -8.24
C PRO A 88 -35.01 -39.31 -8.13
N ASN A 89 -35.69 -39.31 -9.27
CA ASN A 89 -37.10 -39.52 -9.47
C ASN A 89 -38.03 -38.30 -9.61
N ALA A 90 -38.12 -37.83 -10.83
CA ALA A 90 -39.17 -36.92 -11.30
C ALA A 90 -40.51 -37.64 -11.53
N SER A 91 -41.01 -38.40 -10.57
CA SER A 91 -42.35 -38.98 -10.75
C SER A 91 -43.03 -39.40 -9.44
N LYS A 92 -43.29 -38.44 -8.54
CA LYS A 92 -44.38 -38.67 -7.54
C LYS A 92 -44.70 -37.34 -6.78
N ASN A 93 -45.91 -36.84 -7.07
CA ASN A 93 -46.73 -36.02 -6.19
C ASN A 93 -46.29 -34.55 -5.95
N ILE A 94 -47.13 -33.62 -6.38
CA ILE A 94 -47.01 -32.16 -6.21
C ILE A 94 -46.84 -31.73 -4.74
N LEU A 95 -47.31 -32.52 -3.75
CA LEU A 95 -47.10 -32.25 -2.34
C LEU A 95 -45.69 -32.60 -1.82
N SER A 96 -44.97 -33.49 -2.49
CA SER A 96 -43.59 -33.82 -2.16
C SER A 96 -42.60 -32.80 -2.71
N GLU A 97 -42.98 -32.10 -3.77
CA GLU A 97 -42.15 -31.10 -4.43
C GLU A 97 -41.91 -29.88 -3.54
N VAL A 98 -42.94 -29.44 -2.78
CA VAL A 98 -42.79 -28.34 -1.82
C VAL A 98 -41.94 -28.77 -0.60
N SER A 99 -42.10 -30.00 -0.12
CA SER A 99 -41.30 -30.52 0.99
C SER A 99 -39.83 -30.73 0.56
N SER A 100 -39.59 -31.23 -0.65
CA SER A 100 -38.24 -31.42 -1.16
C SER A 100 -37.47 -30.12 -1.33
N LEU A 101 -38.14 -29.05 -1.76
CA LEU A 101 -37.53 -27.71 -1.87
C LEU A 101 -37.06 -27.16 -0.52
N PHE A 102 -37.77 -27.47 0.57
CA PHE A 102 -37.36 -27.06 1.92
C PHE A 102 -36.24 -27.94 2.49
N GLU A 103 -36.22 -29.27 2.18
CA GLU A 103 -35.15 -30.16 2.57
C GLU A 103 -33.84 -29.89 1.80
N THR A 104 -33.94 -29.66 0.48
CA THR A 104 -32.81 -29.29 -0.37
C THR A 104 -32.13 -28.01 0.10
N LYS A 105 -32.94 -27.02 0.49
CA LYS A 105 -32.41 -25.76 1.01
C LYS A 105 -31.67 -25.94 2.34
N LYS A 106 -32.12 -26.86 3.21
CA LYS A 106 -31.45 -27.18 4.46
C LYS A 106 -30.16 -27.93 4.25
N ALA A 107 -30.12 -28.88 3.32
CA ALA A 107 -28.92 -29.67 2.98
C ALA A 107 -27.83 -28.73 2.40
N ALA A 108 -28.17 -27.89 1.43
CA ALA A 108 -27.22 -26.93 0.83
C ALA A 108 -26.67 -25.92 1.86
N ILE A 109 -27.47 -25.48 2.81
CA ILE A 109 -27.02 -24.60 3.90
C ILE A 109 -26.05 -25.35 4.81
N ALA A 110 -26.35 -26.60 5.16
CA ALA A 110 -25.48 -27.42 6.01
C ALA A 110 -24.12 -27.71 5.33
N GLU A 111 -24.12 -28.01 4.04
CA GLU A 111 -22.88 -28.20 3.27
C GLU A 111 -22.06 -26.92 3.17
N MET A 112 -22.72 -25.77 2.99
CA MET A 112 -22.04 -24.47 2.98
C MET A 112 -21.44 -24.16 4.37
N GLU A 113 -22.09 -24.52 5.45
CA GLU A 113 -21.58 -24.38 6.81
C GLU A 113 -20.36 -25.29 7.03
N LEU A 114 -20.40 -26.53 6.51
CA LEU A 114 -19.28 -27.45 6.53
C LEU A 114 -18.07 -26.92 5.74
N LEU A 115 -18.29 -26.34 4.55
CA LEU A 115 -17.21 -25.75 3.75
C LEU A 115 -16.59 -24.53 4.44
N ARG A 116 -17.37 -23.76 5.18
CA ARG A 116 -16.90 -22.66 6.02
C ARG A 116 -16.29 -23.12 7.35
N SER A 117 -16.44 -24.40 7.66
CA SER A 117 -15.92 -24.96 8.89
C SER A 117 -14.41 -24.75 8.96
N ARG A 118 -13.97 -24.26 10.10
CA ARG A 118 -12.56 -24.05 10.41
C ARG A 118 -11.70 -25.30 10.20
N LEU A 119 -12.31 -26.48 10.35
CA LEU A 119 -11.66 -27.77 10.13
C LEU A 119 -11.26 -27.96 8.65
N VAL A 120 -12.18 -27.69 7.72
CA VAL A 120 -11.94 -27.85 6.27
C VAL A 120 -10.94 -26.80 5.80
N VAL A 121 -11.11 -25.54 6.25
CA VAL A 121 -10.17 -24.46 5.92
C VAL A 121 -8.78 -24.77 6.46
N SER A 122 -8.66 -25.29 7.70
CA SER A 122 -7.35 -25.63 8.26
C SER A 122 -6.65 -26.75 7.49
N HIS A 123 -7.39 -27.76 7.03
CA HIS A 123 -6.83 -28.79 6.16
C HIS A 123 -6.33 -28.24 4.83
N ALA A 124 -7.06 -27.33 4.21
CA ALA A 124 -6.62 -26.67 2.98
C ALA A 124 -5.36 -25.82 3.21
N VAL A 125 -5.33 -25.06 4.30
CA VAL A 125 -4.17 -24.24 4.70
C VAL A 125 -2.93 -25.13 4.94
N ASP A 126 -3.09 -26.26 5.62
CA ASP A 126 -2.00 -27.20 5.89
C ASP A 126 -1.52 -27.90 4.61
N ASN A 127 -2.42 -28.36 3.75
CA ASN A 127 -2.08 -29.03 2.49
C ASN A 127 -1.37 -28.10 1.51
N LEU A 128 -1.81 -26.84 1.43
CA LEU A 128 -1.25 -25.84 0.54
C LEU A 128 -0.13 -25.02 1.19
N GLN A 129 0.16 -25.25 2.48
CA GLN A 129 1.17 -24.54 3.28
C GLN A 129 1.06 -23.02 3.17
N LEU A 130 -0.17 -22.48 3.22
CA LEU A 130 -0.44 -21.05 3.03
C LEU A 130 0.19 -20.15 4.10
N PHE A 131 0.71 -20.74 5.16
CA PHE A 131 1.47 -20.06 6.22
C PHE A 131 2.95 -19.85 5.85
N VAL A 132 3.42 -20.38 4.71
CA VAL A 132 4.78 -20.16 4.19
C VAL A 132 4.70 -19.29 2.94
N ASP A 133 5.23 -18.10 3.03
CA ASP A 133 5.31 -17.16 1.90
C ASP A 133 6.74 -17.14 1.34
N VAL A 134 6.86 -17.45 0.06
CA VAL A 134 8.13 -17.48 -0.66
C VAL A 134 8.03 -16.57 -1.87
N ARG A 135 8.74 -15.46 -1.84
CA ARG A 135 8.72 -14.48 -2.93
C ARG A 135 10.11 -14.16 -3.45
N PRO A 136 10.29 -14.07 -4.75
CA PRO A 136 11.51 -13.52 -5.33
C PRO A 136 11.74 -12.09 -4.83
N LYS A 137 12.99 -11.75 -4.56
CA LYS A 137 13.36 -10.39 -4.17
C LYS A 137 13.48 -9.53 -5.41
N TYR A 138 12.37 -8.94 -5.83
CA TYR A 138 12.36 -7.99 -6.93
C TYR A 138 12.98 -6.64 -6.54
N PHE A 139 13.51 -5.93 -7.53
CA PHE A 139 13.92 -4.55 -7.32
C PHE A 139 12.69 -3.69 -7.00
N PRO A 140 12.76 -2.80 -6.01
CA PRO A 140 11.64 -1.94 -5.64
C PRO A 140 11.11 -1.19 -6.86
N VAL A 141 9.79 -1.04 -6.94
CA VAL A 141 9.03 -0.28 -7.93
C VAL A 141 9.00 -0.90 -9.33
N VAL A 142 10.13 -1.19 -9.95
CA VAL A 142 10.17 -1.61 -11.37
C VAL A 142 10.46 -3.11 -11.58
N GLY A 143 11.01 -3.79 -10.59
CA GLY A 143 11.47 -5.19 -10.72
C GLY A 143 10.34 -6.15 -11.07
N PHE A 144 9.19 -6.01 -10.44
CA PHE A 144 8.01 -6.84 -10.71
C PHE A 144 7.49 -6.66 -12.14
N TRP A 145 7.49 -5.44 -12.64
CA TRP A 145 7.03 -5.14 -14.00
C TRP A 145 7.93 -5.78 -15.06
N PHE A 146 9.26 -5.71 -14.89
CA PHE A 146 10.21 -6.37 -15.76
C PHE A 146 10.10 -7.89 -15.69
N ALA A 147 9.92 -8.46 -14.49
CA ALA A 147 9.77 -9.89 -14.28
C ALA A 147 8.54 -10.45 -15.00
N ASN A 148 7.43 -9.72 -15.00
CA ASN A 148 6.20 -10.13 -15.67
C ASN A 148 6.28 -10.03 -17.20
N ARG A 149 7.24 -9.27 -17.73
CA ARG A 149 7.41 -9.09 -19.18
C ARG A 149 8.42 -10.06 -19.80
N LYS A 150 9.39 -10.56 -19.02
CA LYS A 150 10.33 -11.59 -19.45
C LYS A 150 9.75 -12.97 -19.25
N SER A 151 9.28 -13.57 -20.34
CA SER A 151 8.42 -14.75 -20.28
C SER A 151 9.13 -16.06 -19.89
N ASN A 152 10.42 -16.27 -20.05
CA ASN A 152 11.00 -17.58 -19.79
C ASN A 152 12.51 -17.64 -19.49
N GLU A 153 13.25 -16.57 -19.64
CA GLU A 153 14.70 -16.53 -19.40
C GLU A 153 15.00 -16.11 -17.96
N LEU A 154 15.90 -16.86 -17.30
CA LEU A 154 16.40 -16.47 -16.00
C LEU A 154 17.24 -15.19 -16.12
N SER A 155 17.06 -14.28 -15.21
CA SER A 155 17.79 -13.02 -15.20
C SER A 155 19.08 -13.11 -14.41
N GLU A 156 20.10 -12.38 -14.83
CA GLU A 156 21.28 -12.17 -13.98
C GLU A 156 20.86 -11.40 -12.72
N PRO A 157 21.17 -11.95 -11.52
CA PRO A 157 20.71 -11.34 -10.28
C PRO A 157 21.46 -10.04 -9.97
N GLY A 158 20.71 -9.07 -9.47
CA GLY A 158 21.24 -7.80 -9.01
C GLY A 158 21.24 -6.68 -10.05
N ILE A 159 21.69 -5.50 -9.62
CA ILE A 159 22.01 -4.39 -10.50
C ILE A 159 23.52 -4.44 -10.70
N VAL A 160 23.97 -4.65 -11.93
CA VAL A 160 25.40 -4.83 -12.22
C VAL A 160 26.03 -5.91 -11.33
N GLY A 161 25.33 -7.05 -11.14
CA GLY A 161 25.81 -8.18 -10.34
C GLY A 161 25.77 -7.98 -8.81
N ARG A 162 25.15 -6.92 -8.29
CA ARG A 162 25.05 -6.63 -6.85
C ARG A 162 23.61 -6.60 -6.35
N GLY A 163 23.37 -7.05 -5.10
CA GLY A 163 22.10 -6.91 -4.41
C GLY A 163 21.14 -8.10 -4.52
N GLY A 164 21.41 -9.09 -5.36
CA GLY A 164 20.63 -10.34 -5.44
C GLY A 164 19.19 -10.18 -5.92
N TYR A 165 18.82 -9.03 -6.47
CA TYR A 165 17.50 -8.80 -7.04
C TYR A 165 17.28 -9.63 -8.28
N VAL A 166 16.07 -10.11 -8.49
CA VAL A 166 15.67 -10.89 -9.67
C VAL A 166 14.80 -10.07 -10.59
N TRP A 167 14.89 -10.32 -11.89
CA TRP A 167 14.25 -9.54 -12.95
C TRP A 167 13.45 -10.41 -13.92
N GLY A 168 13.28 -11.69 -13.61
CA GLY A 168 12.65 -12.67 -14.47
C GLY A 168 11.73 -13.62 -13.72
N PRO A 169 11.39 -14.77 -14.33
CA PRO A 169 10.48 -15.76 -13.78
C PRO A 169 11.15 -16.72 -12.78
N GLU A 170 12.11 -16.22 -12.01
CA GLU A 170 12.78 -17.01 -10.96
C GLU A 170 11.73 -17.47 -9.94
N LYS A 171 11.83 -18.74 -9.55
CA LYS A 171 10.90 -19.39 -8.63
C LYS A 171 11.61 -20.30 -7.67
N ALA A 172 11.20 -20.26 -6.41
CA ALA A 172 11.58 -21.23 -5.40
C ALA A 172 10.29 -21.88 -4.86
N GLU A 173 10.29 -23.21 -4.78
CA GLU A 173 9.20 -24.00 -4.22
C GLU A 173 9.71 -24.62 -2.92
N VAL A 174 9.06 -24.29 -1.82
CA VAL A 174 9.40 -24.74 -0.48
C VAL A 174 8.25 -25.58 0.03
N SER A 175 8.52 -26.84 0.35
CA SER A 175 7.52 -27.77 0.87
C SER A 175 7.52 -27.89 2.40
N LEU A 176 8.57 -27.41 3.04
CA LEU A 176 8.65 -27.39 4.50
C LEU A 176 9.45 -26.19 4.96
N PHE A 177 8.87 -25.41 5.84
CA PHE A 177 9.58 -24.35 6.54
C PHE A 177 9.04 -24.25 7.96
N GLU A 178 9.69 -24.96 8.87
CA GLU A 178 9.36 -24.97 10.29
C GLU A 178 10.39 -24.15 11.06
N VAL A 179 9.90 -23.18 11.81
CA VAL A 179 10.73 -22.31 12.66
C VAL A 179 10.02 -22.14 14.01
N PRO A 180 10.75 -21.81 15.08
CA PRO A 180 10.16 -21.47 16.37
C PRO A 180 9.16 -20.30 16.27
N GLU A 181 8.14 -20.29 17.12
CA GLU A 181 7.13 -19.23 17.14
C GLU A 181 7.72 -17.83 17.30
N ALA A 182 8.80 -17.70 18.07
CA ALA A 182 9.53 -16.45 18.22
C ALA A 182 10.12 -15.88 16.91
N TRP A 183 10.17 -16.69 15.85
CA TRP A 183 10.68 -16.32 14.54
C TRP A 183 9.57 -16.14 13.49
N TYR A 184 8.29 -16.29 13.86
CA TYR A 184 7.17 -16.03 12.97
C TYR A 184 7.18 -14.57 12.51
N ASN A 185 6.74 -14.34 11.29
CA ASN A 185 6.71 -13.05 10.60
C ASN A 185 8.09 -12.39 10.41
N ARG A 186 9.19 -13.12 10.73
CA ARG A 186 10.54 -12.64 10.39
C ARG A 186 10.87 -12.98 8.94
N SER A 187 11.63 -12.10 8.33
CA SER A 187 12.06 -12.26 6.94
C SER A 187 13.40 -12.98 6.88
N PHE A 188 13.39 -14.17 6.27
CA PHE A 188 14.60 -14.92 5.93
C PHE A 188 14.94 -14.69 4.47
N THR A 189 16.23 -14.80 4.14
CA THR A 189 16.70 -14.65 2.76
C THR A 189 17.32 -15.96 2.31
N LEU A 190 16.76 -16.55 1.27
CA LEU A 190 17.31 -17.70 0.57
C LEU A 190 18.06 -17.19 -0.65
N THR A 191 19.36 -17.49 -0.73
CA THR A 191 20.23 -17.08 -1.84
C THR A 191 20.64 -18.31 -2.63
N ALA A 192 20.34 -18.34 -3.93
CA ALA A 192 20.76 -19.41 -4.82
C ALA A 192 22.30 -19.41 -5.00
N GLN A 193 22.92 -20.57 -4.90
CA GLN A 193 24.38 -20.75 -5.08
C GLN A 193 24.72 -21.47 -6.38
N GLY A 194 23.68 -21.90 -7.11
CA GLY A 194 23.84 -22.74 -8.28
C GLY A 194 24.07 -24.23 -7.94
N LYS A 195 23.96 -25.08 -8.93
CA LYS A 195 24.10 -26.54 -8.81
C LYS A 195 23.19 -27.16 -7.73
N GLY A 196 21.97 -26.61 -7.56
CA GLY A 196 21.01 -27.08 -6.57
C GLY A 196 21.36 -26.75 -5.11
N ARG A 197 22.30 -25.85 -4.85
CA ARG A 197 22.64 -25.38 -3.49
C ARG A 197 22.06 -24.00 -3.22
N TYR A 198 21.78 -23.74 -1.96
CA TYR A 198 21.30 -22.45 -1.50
C TYR A 198 21.83 -22.11 -0.10
N HIS A 199 21.87 -20.84 0.22
CA HIS A 199 22.12 -20.33 1.56
C HIS A 199 20.88 -19.72 2.16
N LEU A 200 20.58 -20.06 3.41
CA LEU A 200 19.54 -19.44 4.22
C LEU A 200 20.18 -18.49 5.22
N SER A 201 19.76 -17.23 5.23
CA SER A 201 20.27 -16.20 6.14
C SER A 201 19.16 -15.27 6.62
N GLY A 202 19.43 -14.44 7.60
CA GLY A 202 18.43 -13.49 8.14
C GLY A 202 17.48 -14.12 9.16
N GLY A 203 16.38 -13.46 9.48
CA GLY A 203 15.36 -13.96 10.41
C GLY A 203 15.80 -14.12 11.86
N GLY A 204 17.02 -13.76 12.22
CA GLY A 204 17.63 -13.98 13.55
C GLY A 204 18.66 -15.11 13.57
N LEU A 205 18.99 -15.67 12.40
CA LEU A 205 20.08 -16.63 12.27
C LEU A 205 21.44 -15.94 12.46
N PRO A 206 22.36 -16.48 13.29
CA PRO A 206 23.66 -15.87 13.54
C PRO A 206 24.61 -15.99 12.32
N THR A 207 24.41 -17.03 11.51
CA THR A 207 25.21 -17.33 10.32
C THR A 207 24.31 -17.77 9.19
N ALA A 208 24.84 -17.81 7.96
CA ALA A 208 24.14 -18.43 6.84
C ALA A 208 24.28 -19.97 6.92
N TYR A 209 23.19 -20.66 6.67
CA TYR A 209 23.14 -22.11 6.60
C TYR A 209 23.06 -22.57 5.16
N GLU A 210 23.88 -23.55 4.81
CA GLU A 210 23.93 -24.12 3.46
C GLU A 210 22.97 -25.31 3.37
N GLY A 211 22.13 -25.32 2.31
CA GLY A 211 21.22 -26.40 2.01
C GLY A 211 21.30 -26.85 0.57
N VAL A 212 20.79 -28.03 0.29
CA VAL A 212 20.70 -28.63 -1.03
C VAL A 212 19.23 -28.83 -1.41
N VAL A 213 18.88 -28.48 -2.63
CA VAL A 213 17.52 -28.66 -3.18
C VAL A 213 17.14 -30.14 -3.14
N GLY A 214 15.91 -30.45 -2.72
CA GLY A 214 15.39 -31.80 -2.55
C GLY A 214 15.74 -32.46 -1.19
N THR A 215 16.62 -31.85 -0.40
CA THR A 215 16.97 -32.37 0.95
C THR A 215 16.47 -31.45 2.05
N THR A 216 16.15 -32.02 3.21
CA THR A 216 15.72 -31.25 4.38
C THR A 216 16.95 -30.74 5.12
N LEU A 217 17.11 -29.43 5.17
CA LEU A 217 18.07 -28.74 6.04
C LEU A 217 17.50 -28.70 7.45
N ARG A 218 18.21 -29.32 8.41
CA ARG A 218 17.88 -29.27 9.83
C ARG A 218 19.01 -28.61 10.57
N ALA A 219 18.69 -27.60 11.35
CA ALA A 219 19.69 -26.94 12.17
C ALA A 219 19.06 -26.44 13.48
N SER A 220 19.92 -26.16 14.44
CA SER A 220 19.52 -25.63 15.75
C SER A 220 20.33 -24.38 16.07
N VAL A 221 19.66 -23.34 16.54
CA VAL A 221 20.25 -22.06 16.93
C VAL A 221 19.76 -21.73 18.33
N ALA A 222 20.69 -21.61 19.28
CA ALA A 222 20.35 -21.30 20.69
C ALA A 222 19.28 -22.23 21.29
N GLY A 223 19.30 -23.53 20.93
CA GLY A 223 18.33 -24.51 21.41
C GLY A 223 17.01 -24.54 20.63
N ALA A 224 16.80 -23.65 19.68
CA ALA A 224 15.63 -23.60 18.82
C ALA A 224 15.94 -24.30 17.49
N ALA A 225 15.25 -25.41 17.20
CA ALA A 225 15.42 -26.14 15.94
C ALA A 225 14.60 -25.49 14.83
N PHE A 226 15.12 -25.52 13.60
CA PHE A 226 14.39 -25.17 12.41
C PHE A 226 14.62 -26.18 11.29
N GLU A 227 13.64 -26.33 10.42
CA GLU A 227 13.68 -27.23 9.28
C GLU A 227 13.28 -26.47 8.02
N LEU A 228 14.02 -26.67 6.93
CA LEU A 228 13.72 -26.10 5.62
C LEU A 228 13.92 -27.16 4.54
N ARG A 229 12.93 -27.32 3.67
CA ARG A 229 13.04 -28.14 2.47
C ARG A 229 12.64 -27.32 1.26
N VAL A 230 13.56 -27.15 0.36
CA VAL A 230 13.37 -26.53 -0.94
C VAL A 230 13.28 -27.63 -1.98
N ASP A 231 12.13 -27.82 -2.60
CA ASP A 231 11.93 -28.89 -3.60
C ASP A 231 12.42 -28.47 -4.97
N ARG A 232 12.22 -27.22 -5.34
CA ARG A 232 12.70 -26.66 -6.61
C ARG A 232 13.25 -25.28 -6.42
N LEU A 233 14.33 -25.00 -7.11
CA LEU A 233 14.94 -23.68 -7.16
C LEU A 233 15.36 -23.39 -8.61
N ARG A 234 14.55 -22.58 -9.27
CA ARG A 234 14.82 -22.12 -10.64
C ARG A 234 15.35 -20.70 -10.58
N ALA A 235 16.64 -20.55 -10.47
CA ALA A 235 17.31 -19.26 -10.36
C ALA A 235 18.79 -19.37 -10.70
N LEU A 236 19.38 -18.28 -11.18
CA LEU A 236 20.83 -18.17 -11.34
C LEU A 236 21.52 -17.94 -9.98
N PRO A 237 22.80 -18.29 -9.87
CA PRO A 237 23.59 -18.05 -8.64
C PRO A 237 23.54 -16.57 -8.25
N GLY A 238 23.32 -16.29 -6.95
CA GLY A 238 23.19 -14.94 -6.42
C GLY A 238 21.75 -14.41 -6.33
N ALA A 239 20.78 -15.05 -6.97
CA ALA A 239 19.36 -14.67 -6.87
C ALA A 239 18.87 -14.87 -5.42
N GLN A 240 18.11 -13.90 -4.93
CA GLN A 240 17.59 -13.90 -3.57
C GLN A 240 16.06 -14.03 -3.56
N PHE A 241 15.58 -14.82 -2.60
CA PHE A 241 14.16 -14.99 -2.31
C PHE A 241 13.92 -14.62 -0.85
N ARG A 242 12.79 -13.99 -0.60
CA ARG A 242 12.32 -13.73 0.76
C ARG A 242 11.41 -14.87 1.19
N LEU A 243 11.70 -15.45 2.36
CA LEU A 243 10.86 -16.45 3.01
C LEU A 243 10.30 -15.84 4.28
N THR A 244 9.01 -16.04 4.50
CA THR A 244 8.34 -15.62 5.73
C THR A 244 7.40 -16.74 6.15
N ARG A 245 7.38 -17.08 7.45
CA ARG A 245 6.41 -17.98 8.03
C ARG A 245 5.48 -17.22 8.95
N SER A 246 4.20 -17.32 8.70
CA SER A 246 3.13 -16.83 9.58
C SER A 246 2.60 -17.92 10.49
N SER A 247 1.83 -17.56 11.52
CA SER A 247 1.10 -18.55 12.29
C SER A 247 0.01 -19.19 11.44
N ARG A 248 -0.31 -20.46 11.70
CA ARG A 248 -1.42 -21.17 11.02
C ARG A 248 -2.75 -20.46 11.22
N LEU A 249 -2.95 -19.88 12.41
CA LEU A 249 -4.17 -19.13 12.74
C LEU A 249 -4.32 -17.83 11.93
N ALA A 250 -3.23 -17.24 11.48
CA ALA A 250 -3.27 -16.03 10.65
C ALA A 250 -3.53 -16.36 9.17
N ALA A 251 -3.40 -17.63 8.77
CA ALA A 251 -3.64 -18.10 7.41
C ALA A 251 -5.07 -18.70 7.24
N ILE A 252 -5.81 -18.89 8.33
CA ILE A 252 -7.21 -19.31 8.39
C ILE A 252 -8.13 -18.08 8.47
#